data_362f3df32f1f72d3be171ce7e2171b4d
#
_entry.id   362f3df32f1f72d3be171ce7e2171b4d
#
_cell.length_a   1.000
_cell.length_b   1.000
_cell.length_c   1.000
_cell.angle_alpha   90.00
_cell.angle_beta   90.00
_cell.angle_gamma   90.00
#
_symmetry.space_group_name_H-M   'P 1'
#
loop_
_entity.id
_entity.type
_entity.pdbx_description
1 polymer ?
#
loop_
_entity_poly.entity_id
_entity_poly.type
_entity_poly.pdbx_seq_one_letter_code
_entity_poly.pdbx_strand_id
1 'polypeptide(L)'
;MGEATAQMAADDPGTGILAVDVHTPGQGNLLGLADKAGSTNVRVANGDAVILLREMLAPESLDGLRVYFPDPWPKARHHKRRLIQPEFLDLVAPVLKPGAIVHCATDWEPYAEQMLEVLTAHPRFANTAADGGYAPRPAFRPLTRFEGQGLDKGHVVHDLLFARV
;
A
#
# COMPACT_ATOMS: atom_id res chain seq x y z
N MET A 1 -9.04 7.14 -10.53
CA MET A 1 -8.20 7.28 -9.32
C MET A 1 -9.08 7.21 -8.09
N GLY A 2 -8.64 6.46 -7.09
CA GLY A 2 -9.41 6.21 -5.88
C GLY A 2 -10.39 5.03 -5.97
N GLU A 3 -10.56 4.44 -7.13
CA GLU A 3 -11.52 3.36 -7.37
C GLU A 3 -11.22 2.12 -6.51
N ALA A 4 -9.96 1.74 -6.40
CA ALA A 4 -9.56 0.58 -5.59
C ALA A 4 -9.87 0.79 -4.11
N THR A 5 -9.55 1.96 -3.57
CA THR A 5 -9.85 2.30 -2.17
C THR A 5 -11.36 2.34 -1.91
N ALA A 6 -12.12 2.95 -2.82
CA ALA A 6 -13.59 3.00 -2.72
C ALA A 6 -14.19 1.60 -2.74
N GLN A 7 -13.71 0.72 -3.61
CA GLN A 7 -14.18 -0.68 -3.70
C GLN A 7 -13.86 -1.46 -2.42
N MET A 8 -12.64 -1.35 -1.93
CA MET A 8 -12.23 -2.02 -0.68
C MET A 8 -13.05 -1.55 0.53
N ALA A 9 -13.34 -0.26 0.60
CA ALA A 9 -14.18 0.30 1.67
C ALA A 9 -15.62 -0.20 1.60
N ALA A 10 -16.20 -0.29 0.40
CA ALA A 10 -17.56 -0.80 0.19
C ALA A 10 -17.66 -2.29 0.51
N ASP A 11 -16.63 -3.07 0.16
CA ASP A 11 -16.60 -4.53 0.38
C ASP A 11 -16.33 -4.89 1.84
N ASP A 12 -15.75 -4.01 2.62
CA ASP A 12 -15.43 -4.23 4.04
C ASP A 12 -15.84 -3.01 4.88
N PRO A 13 -17.13 -2.80 5.11
CA PRO A 13 -17.63 -1.62 5.81
C PRO A 13 -17.25 -1.57 7.30
N GLY A 14 -16.80 -2.68 7.88
CA GLY A 14 -16.34 -2.76 9.26
C GLY A 14 -14.91 -2.26 9.46
N THR A 15 -14.16 -2.02 8.39
CA THR A 15 -12.77 -1.55 8.46
C THR A 15 -12.69 -0.07 8.07
N GLY A 16 -12.16 0.76 8.97
CA GLY A 16 -11.86 2.16 8.66
C GLY A 16 -10.64 2.26 7.76
N ILE A 17 -10.73 3.05 6.69
CA ILE A 17 -9.63 3.27 5.76
C ILE A 17 -9.24 4.74 5.78
N LEU A 18 -7.96 5.00 6.07
CA LEU A 18 -7.34 6.30 5.90
C LEU A 18 -6.52 6.29 4.61
N ALA A 19 -6.97 7.02 3.60
CA ALA A 19 -6.26 7.18 2.35
C ALA A 19 -5.38 8.43 2.41
N VAL A 20 -4.10 8.25 2.09
CA VAL A 20 -3.11 9.33 2.15
C VAL A 20 -2.51 9.54 0.78
N ASP A 21 -2.59 10.74 0.25
CA ASP A 21 -2.02 11.13 -1.03
C ASP A 21 -1.82 12.64 -1.07
N VAL A 22 -1.01 13.09 -2.01
CA VAL A 22 -0.84 14.52 -2.34
C VAL A 22 -1.64 14.92 -3.59
N HIS A 23 -2.23 13.96 -4.30
CA HIS A 23 -2.95 14.16 -5.55
C HIS A 23 -4.43 14.48 -5.32
N THR A 24 -4.77 15.75 -5.24
CA THR A 24 -6.12 16.22 -4.89
C THR A 24 -7.24 15.75 -5.82
N PRO A 25 -7.07 15.66 -7.16
CA PRO A 25 -8.13 15.11 -8.02
C PRO A 25 -8.50 13.66 -7.70
N GLY A 26 -7.50 12.82 -7.38
CA GLY A 26 -7.74 11.43 -6.96
C GLY A 26 -8.48 11.34 -5.63
N GLN A 27 -8.16 12.23 -4.68
CA GLN A 27 -8.85 12.31 -3.40
C GLN A 27 -10.32 12.73 -3.57
N GLY A 28 -10.58 13.73 -4.40
CA GLY A 28 -11.95 14.18 -4.72
C GLY A 28 -12.77 13.07 -5.38
N ASN A 29 -12.18 12.33 -6.29
CA ASN A 29 -12.82 11.19 -6.93
C ASN A 29 -13.15 10.07 -5.92
N LEU A 30 -12.21 9.77 -5.01
CA LEU A 30 -12.43 8.79 -3.94
C LEU A 30 -13.61 9.18 -3.06
N LEU A 31 -13.67 10.43 -2.60
CA LEU A 31 -14.75 10.93 -1.76
C LEU A 31 -16.10 10.85 -2.49
N GLY A 32 -16.14 11.20 -3.77
CA GLY A 32 -17.35 11.08 -4.59
C GLY A 32 -17.83 9.65 -4.76
N LEU A 33 -16.90 8.72 -4.99
CA LEU A 33 -17.23 7.28 -5.10
C LEU A 33 -17.71 6.69 -3.77
N ALA A 34 -17.08 7.06 -2.66
CA ALA A 34 -17.50 6.63 -1.33
C ALA A 34 -18.90 7.14 -1.00
N ASP A 35 -19.20 8.39 -1.32
CA ASP A 35 -20.52 8.98 -1.13
C ASP A 35 -21.60 8.25 -1.92
N LYS A 36 -21.36 7.98 -3.21
CA LYS A 36 -22.27 7.21 -4.07
C LYS A 36 -22.53 5.79 -3.55
N ALA A 37 -21.52 5.14 -2.98
CA ALA A 37 -21.63 3.81 -2.40
C ALA A 37 -22.27 3.80 -1.00
N GLY A 38 -22.49 4.98 -0.39
CA GLY A 38 -22.95 5.08 0.99
C GLY A 38 -21.91 4.65 2.02
N SER A 39 -20.62 4.64 1.65
CA SER A 39 -19.54 4.25 2.54
C SER A 39 -19.21 5.36 3.54
N THR A 40 -19.16 5.01 4.82
CA THR A 40 -18.85 5.94 5.92
C THR A 40 -17.49 5.69 6.57
N ASN A 41 -16.76 4.68 6.09
CA ASN A 41 -15.52 4.17 6.67
C ASN A 41 -14.25 4.68 5.97
N VAL A 42 -14.36 5.72 5.13
CA VAL A 42 -13.20 6.32 4.43
C VAL A 42 -12.92 7.71 5.01
N ARG A 43 -11.65 7.95 5.26
CA ARG A 43 -11.10 9.28 5.55
C ARG A 43 -9.94 9.54 4.61
N VAL A 44 -9.73 10.80 4.26
CA VAL A 44 -8.67 11.20 3.35
C VAL A 44 -7.76 12.21 4.06
N ALA A 45 -6.46 11.96 3.99
CA ALA A 45 -5.44 12.90 4.43
C ALA A 45 -4.65 13.38 3.21
N ASN A 46 -4.61 14.70 3.02
CA ASN A 46 -3.79 15.32 2.00
C ASN A 46 -2.43 15.66 2.61
N GLY A 47 -1.40 14.93 2.24
CA GLY A 47 -0.06 15.17 2.78
C GLY A 47 0.90 14.03 2.56
N ASP A 48 2.05 14.15 3.21
CA ASP A 48 3.13 13.18 3.15
C ASP A 48 2.88 12.05 4.17
N ALA A 49 2.80 10.83 3.67
CA ALA A 49 2.61 9.63 4.50
C ALA A 49 3.73 9.45 5.55
N VAL A 50 4.96 9.85 5.23
CA VAL A 50 6.10 9.76 6.16
C VAL A 50 5.86 10.65 7.38
N ILE A 51 5.39 11.88 7.17
CA ILE A 51 5.06 12.82 8.25
C ILE A 51 3.91 12.27 9.09
N LEU A 52 2.88 11.74 8.44
CA LEU A 52 1.72 11.15 9.12
C LEU A 52 2.16 10.01 10.04
N LEU A 53 2.97 9.09 9.54
CA LEU A 53 3.46 7.95 10.31
C LEU A 53 4.33 8.37 11.49
N ARG A 54 5.20 9.36 11.27
CA ARG A 54 6.16 9.79 12.29
C ARG A 54 5.52 10.62 13.40
N GLU A 55 4.56 11.49 13.06
CA GLU A 55 4.12 12.54 13.97
C GLU A 55 2.64 12.47 14.38
N MET A 56 1.80 11.74 13.64
CA MET A 56 0.34 11.84 13.77
C MET A 56 -0.35 10.54 14.17
N LEU A 57 0.31 9.40 14.09
CA LEU A 57 -0.28 8.11 14.43
C LEU A 57 0.29 7.57 15.74
N ALA A 58 -0.62 7.08 16.57
CA ALA A 58 -0.24 6.45 17.84
C ALA A 58 0.40 5.07 17.61
N PRO A 59 1.26 4.60 18.52
CA PRO A 59 1.78 3.24 18.46
C PRO A 59 0.65 2.20 18.42
N GLU A 60 0.84 1.15 17.62
CA GLU A 60 -0.08 0.02 17.47
C GLU A 60 -1.54 0.45 17.17
N SER A 61 -1.70 1.53 16.38
CA SER A 61 -3.02 2.07 16.02
C SER A 61 -3.56 1.53 14.70
N LEU A 62 -2.72 0.93 13.85
CA LEU A 62 -3.10 0.45 12.53
C LEU A 62 -3.20 -1.09 12.50
N ASP A 63 -4.28 -1.57 11.88
CA ASP A 63 -4.51 -2.99 11.63
C ASP A 63 -3.84 -3.49 10.34
N GLY A 64 -3.37 -2.59 9.48
CA GLY A 64 -2.66 -2.90 8.26
C GLY A 64 -2.23 -1.67 7.49
N LEU A 65 -1.36 -1.87 6.52
CA LEU A 65 -0.90 -0.84 5.60
C LEU A 65 -0.94 -1.38 4.18
N ARG A 66 -1.47 -0.60 3.25
CA ARG A 66 -1.53 -0.94 1.82
C ARG A 66 -0.81 0.13 1.02
N VAL A 67 0.16 -0.29 0.21
CA VAL A 67 0.95 0.58 -0.67
C VAL A 67 0.86 0.00 -2.07
N TYR A 68 0.00 0.55 -2.90
CA TYR A 68 -0.26 0.03 -4.24
C TYR A 68 0.28 0.97 -5.29
N PHE A 69 1.11 0.44 -6.18
CA PHE A 69 1.69 1.15 -7.33
C PHE A 69 2.36 2.47 -6.96
N PRO A 70 3.26 2.46 -5.96
CA PRO A 70 4.04 3.65 -5.64
C PRO A 70 4.97 4.01 -6.81
N ASP A 71 5.39 5.26 -6.89
CA ASP A 71 6.29 5.72 -7.94
C ASP A 71 7.55 4.86 -8.02
N PRO A 72 7.83 4.24 -9.17
CA PRO A 72 8.92 3.26 -9.28
C PRO A 72 10.30 3.88 -9.39
N TRP A 73 10.40 5.18 -9.74
CA TRP A 73 11.68 5.88 -9.90
C TRP A 73 12.69 5.04 -10.69
N PRO A 74 12.48 4.83 -12.01
CA PRO A 74 13.26 3.85 -12.80
C PRO A 74 14.74 4.14 -12.89
N LYS A 75 15.15 5.42 -12.85
CA LYS A 75 16.55 5.82 -12.99
C LYS A 75 17.32 5.51 -11.71
N ALA A 76 18.50 4.89 -11.84
CA ALA A 76 19.33 4.50 -10.70
C ALA A 76 19.61 5.66 -9.72
N ARG A 77 19.84 6.88 -10.24
CA ARG A 77 20.06 8.08 -9.41
C ARG A 77 18.85 8.48 -8.57
N HIS A 78 17.64 7.94 -8.88
CA HIS A 78 16.40 8.25 -8.18
C HIS A 78 15.89 7.10 -7.30
N HIS A 79 16.57 5.95 -7.24
CA HIS A 79 16.12 4.81 -6.44
C HIS A 79 15.94 5.15 -4.97
N LYS A 80 16.73 6.08 -4.43
CA LYS A 80 16.59 6.59 -3.06
C LYS A 80 15.26 7.32 -2.79
N ARG A 81 14.53 7.72 -3.83
CA ARG A 81 13.21 8.37 -3.74
C ARG A 81 12.07 7.36 -3.60
N ARG A 82 12.33 6.08 -3.84
CA ARG A 82 11.33 5.03 -3.66
C ARG A 82 10.86 5.00 -2.20
N LEU A 83 9.56 4.84 -2.01
CA LEU A 83 8.96 4.89 -0.67
C LEU A 83 9.40 3.71 0.21
N ILE A 84 9.42 2.50 -0.35
CA ILE A 84 9.76 1.29 0.42
C ILE A 84 11.27 1.21 0.61
N GLN A 85 11.71 1.72 1.74
CA GLN A 85 13.11 1.77 2.19
C GLN A 85 13.17 1.33 3.66
N PRO A 86 14.34 0.93 4.19
CA PRO A 86 14.47 0.56 5.60
C PRO A 86 13.96 1.64 6.55
N GLU A 87 14.25 2.90 6.29
CA GLU A 87 13.84 4.04 7.12
C GLU A 87 12.32 4.20 7.17
N PHE A 88 11.63 3.95 6.05
CA PHE A 88 10.17 3.95 6.00
C PHE A 88 9.59 2.81 6.86
N LEU A 89 10.16 1.62 6.76
CA LEU A 89 9.74 0.47 7.55
C LEU A 89 9.97 0.69 9.05
N ASP A 90 11.02 1.41 9.41
CA ASP A 90 11.29 1.81 10.80
C ASP A 90 10.18 2.71 11.36
N LEU A 91 9.53 3.52 10.51
CA LEU A 91 8.39 4.34 10.88
C LEU A 91 7.08 3.55 10.92
N VAL A 92 6.94 2.59 10.02
CA VAL A 92 5.71 1.78 9.89
C VAL A 92 5.57 0.77 11.03
N ALA A 93 6.64 0.07 11.38
CA ALA A 93 6.58 -1.02 12.34
C ALA A 93 5.96 -0.63 13.70
N PRO A 94 6.33 0.53 14.32
CA PRO A 94 5.76 0.89 15.62
C PRO A 94 4.27 1.21 15.60
N VAL A 95 3.74 1.71 14.48
CA VAL A 95 2.32 2.10 14.37
C VAL A 95 1.42 0.93 14.00
N LEU A 96 1.98 -0.17 13.54
CA LEU A 96 1.24 -1.40 13.24
C LEU A 96 1.08 -2.25 14.49
N LYS A 97 -0.09 -2.85 14.64
CA LYS A 97 -0.31 -3.90 15.64
C LYS A 97 0.50 -5.14 15.28
N PRO A 98 0.92 -5.96 16.29
CA PRO A 98 1.53 -7.26 16.01
C PRO A 98 0.62 -8.12 15.11
N GLY A 99 1.19 -8.73 14.08
CA GLY A 99 0.45 -9.53 13.11
C GLY A 99 -0.21 -8.74 11.99
N ALA A 100 -0.21 -7.40 12.05
CA ALA A 100 -0.75 -6.57 10.99
C ALA A 100 0.04 -6.75 9.67
N ILE A 101 -0.67 -6.70 8.55
CA ILE A 101 -0.08 -6.94 7.23
C ILE A 101 0.31 -5.63 6.57
N VAL A 102 1.55 -5.59 6.07
CA VAL A 102 1.99 -4.64 5.05
C VAL A 102 1.79 -5.31 3.70
N HIS A 103 0.94 -4.73 2.87
CA HIS A 103 0.65 -5.22 1.54
C HIS A 103 1.14 -4.22 0.51
N CYS A 104 2.15 -4.60 -0.26
CA CYS A 104 2.65 -3.83 -1.39
C CYS A 104 2.28 -4.49 -2.70
N ALA A 105 2.03 -3.69 -3.74
CA ALA A 105 1.82 -4.17 -5.09
C ALA A 105 2.48 -3.23 -6.09
N THR A 106 3.20 -3.79 -7.07
CA THR A 106 3.84 -3.04 -8.14
C THR A 106 3.98 -3.90 -9.40
N ASP A 107 3.92 -3.26 -10.56
CA ASP A 107 4.19 -3.87 -11.86
C ASP A 107 5.61 -3.59 -12.38
N TRP A 108 6.40 -2.80 -11.63
CA TRP A 108 7.78 -2.51 -11.96
C TRP A 108 8.69 -3.54 -11.29
N GLU A 109 9.19 -4.50 -12.09
CA GLU A 109 9.93 -5.65 -11.56
C GLU A 109 11.16 -5.26 -10.72
N PRO A 110 12.02 -4.32 -11.14
CA PRO A 110 13.15 -3.91 -10.29
C PRO A 110 12.73 -3.34 -8.93
N TYR A 111 11.58 -2.68 -8.87
CA TYR A 111 11.06 -2.19 -7.59
C TYR A 111 10.47 -3.34 -6.76
N ALA A 112 9.78 -4.30 -7.39
CA ALA A 112 9.30 -5.48 -6.69
C ALA A 112 10.43 -6.27 -6.04
N GLU A 113 11.54 -6.45 -6.75
CA GLU A 113 12.75 -7.09 -6.22
C GLU A 113 13.33 -6.32 -5.03
N GLN A 114 13.43 -5.00 -5.13
CA GLN A 114 13.91 -4.15 -4.05
C GLN A 114 12.96 -4.19 -2.84
N MET A 115 11.64 -4.15 -3.05
CA MET A 115 10.66 -4.29 -1.97
C MET A 115 10.83 -5.61 -1.23
N LEU A 116 10.99 -6.70 -1.98
CA LEU A 116 11.18 -8.02 -1.39
C LEU A 116 12.46 -8.09 -0.56
N GLU A 117 13.55 -7.55 -1.08
CA GLU A 117 14.84 -7.49 -0.38
C GLU A 117 14.74 -6.67 0.91
N VAL A 118 14.21 -5.45 0.83
CA VAL A 118 14.11 -4.53 1.97
C VAL A 118 13.19 -5.09 3.07
N LEU A 119 12.03 -5.62 2.69
CA LEU A 119 11.08 -6.21 3.64
C LEU A 119 11.64 -7.48 4.28
N THR A 120 12.29 -8.35 3.50
CA THR A 120 12.89 -9.59 4.01
C THR A 120 14.02 -9.30 5.00
N ALA A 121 14.83 -8.28 4.73
CA ALA A 121 15.95 -7.90 5.59
C ALA A 121 15.52 -7.19 6.89
N HIS A 122 14.32 -6.64 6.94
CA HIS A 122 13.88 -5.89 8.11
C HIS A 122 13.46 -6.81 9.25
N PRO A 123 14.02 -6.64 10.47
CA PRO A 123 13.80 -7.57 11.58
C PRO A 123 12.36 -7.57 12.15
N ARG A 124 11.58 -6.52 11.84
CA ARG A 124 10.21 -6.36 12.35
C ARG A 124 9.15 -6.91 11.38
N PHE A 125 9.52 -7.48 10.24
CA PHE A 125 8.59 -8.02 9.26
C PHE A 125 8.97 -9.45 8.86
N ALA A 126 7.95 -10.28 8.64
CA ALA A 126 8.11 -11.66 8.17
C ALA A 126 7.23 -11.88 6.93
N ASN A 127 7.81 -12.49 5.89
CA ASN A 127 7.06 -12.84 4.69
C ASN A 127 5.98 -13.86 5.00
N THR A 128 4.76 -13.63 4.54
CA THR A 128 3.66 -14.59 4.70
C THR A 128 3.67 -15.69 3.64
N ALA A 129 4.40 -15.50 2.53
CA ALA A 129 4.54 -16.51 1.50
C ALA A 129 5.53 -17.61 1.97
N ALA A 130 5.12 -18.87 1.86
CA ALA A 130 5.91 -20.01 2.33
C ALA A 130 7.26 -20.15 1.61
N ASP A 131 7.32 -19.74 0.33
CA ASP A 131 8.53 -19.79 -0.49
C ASP A 131 9.46 -18.57 -0.29
N GLY A 132 9.06 -17.61 0.54
CA GLY A 132 9.80 -16.35 0.75
C GLY A 132 9.74 -15.37 -0.43
N GLY A 133 8.85 -15.59 -1.37
CA GLY A 133 8.68 -14.76 -2.57
C GLY A 133 7.44 -13.89 -2.54
N TYR A 134 6.86 -13.70 -3.72
CA TYR A 134 5.64 -12.93 -3.91
C TYR A 134 4.40 -13.73 -3.53
N ALA A 135 3.34 -13.03 -3.13
CA ALA A 135 2.04 -13.61 -2.85
C ALA A 135 1.14 -13.59 -4.10
N PRO A 136 0.16 -14.49 -4.22
CA PRO A 136 -0.93 -14.31 -5.17
C PRO A 136 -1.71 -13.04 -4.86
N ARG A 137 -2.33 -12.42 -5.88
CA ARG A 137 -3.19 -11.25 -5.63
C ARG A 137 -4.32 -11.62 -4.66
N PRO A 138 -4.40 -11.00 -3.48
CA PRO A 138 -5.52 -11.24 -2.56
C PRO A 138 -6.85 -10.82 -3.20
N ALA A 139 -7.92 -11.56 -2.90
CA ALA A 139 -9.25 -11.28 -3.45
C ALA A 139 -9.77 -9.88 -3.08
N PHE A 140 -9.37 -9.35 -1.94
CA PHE A 140 -9.77 -8.02 -1.49
C PHE A 140 -9.08 -6.87 -2.22
N ARG A 141 -7.96 -7.11 -2.94
CA ARG A 141 -7.33 -6.09 -3.76
C ARG A 141 -7.99 -6.08 -5.14
N PRO A 142 -8.79 -5.04 -5.47
CA PRO A 142 -9.45 -4.99 -6.76
C PRO A 142 -8.43 -4.85 -7.89
N LEU A 143 -8.78 -5.33 -9.08
CA LEU A 143 -8.03 -5.04 -10.29
C LEU A 143 -8.18 -3.57 -10.61
N THR A 144 -7.12 -2.78 -10.49
CA THR A 144 -7.15 -1.36 -10.79
C THR A 144 -7.22 -1.13 -12.30
N ARG A 145 -7.72 0.05 -12.71
CA ARG A 145 -7.69 0.46 -14.11
C ARG A 145 -6.25 0.49 -14.66
N PHE A 146 -5.32 0.95 -13.85
CA PHE A 146 -3.90 0.97 -14.18
C PHE A 146 -3.35 -0.44 -14.40
N GLU A 147 -3.66 -1.36 -13.50
CA GLU A 147 -3.26 -2.76 -13.58
C GLU A 147 -3.87 -3.44 -14.82
N GLY A 148 -5.15 -3.22 -15.11
CA GLY A 148 -5.80 -3.72 -16.31
C GLY A 148 -5.10 -3.27 -17.59
N GLN A 149 -4.74 -1.99 -17.68
CA GLN A 149 -3.97 -1.46 -18.82
C GLN A 149 -2.57 -2.07 -18.90
N GLY A 150 -1.93 -2.33 -17.76
CA GLY A 150 -0.63 -2.98 -17.69
C GLY A 150 -0.68 -4.44 -18.16
N LEU A 151 -1.68 -5.18 -17.71
CA LEU A 151 -1.91 -6.57 -18.14
C LEU A 151 -2.11 -6.68 -19.65
N ASP A 152 -2.87 -5.75 -20.24
CA ASP A 152 -3.05 -5.69 -21.70
C ASP A 152 -1.73 -5.46 -22.44
N LYS A 153 -0.73 -4.87 -21.79
CA LYS A 153 0.63 -4.64 -22.30
C LYS A 153 1.62 -5.74 -21.90
N GLY A 154 1.16 -6.83 -21.25
CA GLY A 154 2.00 -7.92 -20.78
C GLY A 154 2.76 -7.63 -19.48
N HIS A 155 2.39 -6.60 -18.72
CA HIS A 155 2.97 -6.33 -17.42
C HIS A 155 2.48 -7.33 -16.38
N VAL A 156 3.39 -7.78 -15.50
CA VAL A 156 3.09 -8.66 -14.37
C VAL A 156 3.10 -7.85 -13.09
N VAL A 157 2.02 -7.93 -12.32
CA VAL A 157 1.94 -7.31 -11.00
C VAL A 157 2.41 -8.28 -9.94
N HIS A 158 3.32 -7.81 -9.08
CA HIS A 158 3.78 -8.55 -7.92
C HIS A 158 3.13 -8.01 -6.66
N ASP A 159 2.53 -8.91 -5.88
CA ASP A 159 2.00 -8.64 -4.55
C ASP A 159 2.96 -9.16 -3.49
N LEU A 160 3.18 -8.37 -2.43
CA LEU A 160 4.03 -8.72 -1.30
C LEU A 160 3.21 -8.52 -0.02
N LEU A 161 3.08 -9.58 0.76
CA LEU A 161 2.37 -9.54 2.05
C LEU A 161 3.32 -9.95 3.16
N PHE A 162 3.65 -8.99 4.03
CA PHE A 162 4.53 -9.21 5.16
C PHE A 162 3.79 -8.90 6.46
N ALA A 163 3.95 -9.74 7.46
CA ALA A 163 3.37 -9.54 8.78
C ALA A 163 4.36 -8.83 9.71
N ARG A 164 3.86 -7.89 10.49
CA ARG A 164 4.63 -7.28 11.57
C ARG A 164 4.80 -8.30 12.69
N VAL A 165 6.03 -8.57 13.04
CA VAL A 165 6.39 -9.49 14.14
C VAL A 165 6.80 -8.76 15.40
#